data_4b33162e2182454dfd6242a154065aa6
#
_entry.id   4b33162e2182454dfd6242a154065aa6
#
_cell.length_a   1.000
_cell.length_b   1.000
_cell.length_c   1.000
_cell.angle_alpha   90.00
_cell.angle_beta   90.00
_cell.angle_gamma   90.00
#
_symmetry.space_group_name_H-M   'P 1'
#
loop_
_entity.id
_entity.type
_entity.pdbx_description
1 polymer ?
#
loop_
_entity_poly.entity_id
_entity_poly.type
_entity_poly.pdbx_seq_one_letter_code
_entity_poly.pdbx_strand_id
1 'polypeptide(L)'
;MTIKDIAKEAGYSVGTVSRVLNNHPDVSDKARKKVMAVVKKNHFKLNNNAKHLKQQSNSGIAVIVKGNNNMLFATIVEKLQGLIKERGYVCLIYYIDEDENEVEQALQICRERQPMGILFLGSDLEYYRGRFGDAGIPGLLVTNSAEGMELENLSSVSTDDEGAAQTAIEYLFTLGHREIGVLGGKLENSYAARSRYMGCRRAFELRG
;
A
#
# COMPACT_ATOMS: atom_id res chain seq x y z
N MET A 1 -26.79 -25.95 0.61
CA MET A 1 -27.47 -25.39 -0.58
C MET A 1 -26.68 -24.20 -1.08
N THR A 2 -26.43 -24.13 -2.38
CA THR A 2 -25.63 -23.10 -3.05
C THR A 2 -26.49 -22.21 -3.93
N ILE A 3 -25.95 -21.08 -4.39
CA ILE A 3 -26.65 -20.21 -5.36
C ILE A 3 -26.97 -20.95 -6.67
N LYS A 4 -26.17 -21.96 -7.05
CA LYS A 4 -26.41 -22.81 -8.21
C LYS A 4 -27.66 -23.68 -8.03
N ASP A 5 -27.88 -24.16 -6.82
CA ASP A 5 -29.07 -24.98 -6.49
C ASP A 5 -30.34 -24.14 -6.52
N ILE A 6 -30.30 -22.91 -5.99
CA ILE A 6 -31.40 -21.94 -6.08
C ILE A 6 -31.70 -21.59 -7.55
N ALA A 7 -30.66 -21.38 -8.37
CA ALA A 7 -30.81 -21.06 -9.79
C ALA A 7 -31.52 -22.20 -10.55
N LYS A 8 -31.12 -23.45 -10.27
CA LYS A 8 -31.71 -24.66 -10.86
C LYS A 8 -33.18 -24.81 -10.45
N GLU A 9 -33.51 -24.64 -9.17
CA GLU A 9 -34.89 -24.79 -8.66
C GLU A 9 -35.79 -23.64 -9.12
N ALA A 10 -35.28 -22.41 -9.17
CA ALA A 10 -36.02 -21.24 -9.66
C ALA A 10 -36.19 -21.20 -11.19
N GLY A 11 -35.41 -21.99 -11.94
CA GLY A 11 -35.41 -22.00 -13.40
C GLY A 11 -34.85 -20.73 -14.02
N TYR A 12 -33.82 -20.14 -13.38
CA TYR A 12 -33.10 -18.96 -13.86
C TYR A 12 -31.59 -19.18 -13.86
N SER A 13 -30.86 -18.32 -14.58
CA SER A 13 -29.41 -18.36 -14.55
C SER A 13 -28.88 -17.94 -13.16
N VAL A 14 -27.68 -18.38 -12.83
CA VAL A 14 -26.98 -17.96 -11.59
C VAL A 14 -26.81 -16.44 -11.54
N GLY A 15 -26.56 -15.80 -12.70
CA GLY A 15 -26.47 -14.35 -12.81
C GLY A 15 -27.78 -13.64 -12.47
N THR A 16 -28.93 -14.16 -12.92
CA THR A 16 -30.25 -13.60 -12.59
C THR A 16 -30.53 -13.76 -11.09
N VAL A 17 -30.28 -14.93 -10.52
CA VAL A 17 -30.44 -15.16 -9.06
C VAL A 17 -29.55 -14.23 -8.26
N SER A 18 -28.30 -14.04 -8.65
CA SER A 18 -27.38 -13.11 -8.02
C SER A 18 -27.90 -11.67 -8.04
N ARG A 19 -28.41 -11.21 -9.17
CA ARG A 19 -29.02 -9.86 -9.30
C ARG A 19 -30.25 -9.69 -8.41
N VAL A 20 -31.12 -10.70 -8.33
CA VAL A 20 -32.28 -10.69 -7.41
C VAL A 20 -31.84 -10.57 -5.97
N LEU A 21 -30.89 -11.41 -5.55
CA LEU A 21 -30.39 -11.44 -4.17
C LEU A 21 -29.66 -10.17 -3.77
N ASN A 22 -29.05 -9.47 -4.75
CA ASN A 22 -28.39 -8.18 -4.54
C ASN A 22 -29.31 -6.96 -4.81
N ASN A 23 -30.62 -7.21 -4.98
CA ASN A 23 -31.64 -6.17 -5.17
C ASN A 23 -31.38 -5.25 -6.38
N HIS A 24 -30.78 -5.80 -7.46
CA HIS A 24 -30.45 -5.03 -8.66
C HIS A 24 -31.72 -4.51 -9.35
N PRO A 25 -31.76 -3.26 -9.87
CA PRO A 25 -32.95 -2.68 -10.50
C PRO A 25 -33.38 -3.39 -11.81
N ASP A 26 -32.42 -3.91 -12.59
CA ASP A 26 -32.67 -4.53 -13.91
C ASP A 26 -33.18 -5.96 -13.82
N VAL A 27 -34.01 -6.30 -12.84
CA VAL A 27 -34.60 -7.63 -12.71
C VAL A 27 -36.10 -7.51 -12.72
N SER A 28 -36.79 -8.27 -13.61
CA SER A 28 -38.23 -8.26 -13.68
C SER A 28 -38.88 -8.73 -12.37
N ASP A 29 -40.02 -8.14 -12.02
CA ASP A 29 -40.77 -8.53 -10.80
C ASP A 29 -41.16 -10.02 -10.79
N LYS A 30 -41.43 -10.60 -11.97
CA LYS A 30 -41.71 -12.03 -12.11
C LYS A 30 -40.51 -12.88 -11.70
N ALA A 31 -39.30 -12.53 -12.11
CA ALA A 31 -38.10 -13.25 -11.74
C ALA A 31 -37.79 -13.04 -10.24
N ARG A 32 -37.94 -11.81 -9.74
CA ARG A 32 -37.76 -11.48 -8.32
C ARG A 32 -38.70 -12.32 -7.42
N LYS A 33 -39.99 -12.33 -7.70
CA LYS A 33 -40.98 -13.12 -6.92
C LYS A 33 -40.64 -14.60 -6.91
N LYS A 34 -40.28 -15.17 -8.09
CA LYS A 34 -40.05 -16.62 -8.20
C LYS A 34 -38.75 -17.03 -7.49
N VAL A 35 -37.68 -16.28 -7.65
CA VAL A 35 -36.40 -16.56 -6.96
C VAL A 35 -36.56 -16.40 -5.45
N MET A 36 -37.22 -15.33 -4.99
CA MET A 36 -37.41 -15.10 -3.54
C MET A 36 -38.32 -16.18 -2.89
N ALA A 37 -39.28 -16.74 -3.61
CA ALA A 37 -40.08 -17.87 -3.14
C ALA A 37 -39.21 -19.11 -2.87
N VAL A 38 -38.28 -19.43 -3.80
CA VAL A 38 -37.34 -20.56 -3.65
C VAL A 38 -36.36 -20.29 -2.51
N VAL A 39 -35.84 -19.08 -2.39
CA VAL A 39 -34.95 -18.64 -1.29
C VAL A 39 -35.64 -18.81 0.06
N LYS A 40 -36.90 -18.38 0.19
CA LYS A 40 -37.71 -18.51 1.43
C LYS A 40 -38.02 -19.96 1.76
N LYS A 41 -38.47 -20.76 0.77
CA LYS A 41 -38.76 -22.17 0.92
C LYS A 41 -37.57 -22.97 1.47
N ASN A 42 -36.37 -22.66 0.97
CA ASN A 42 -35.17 -23.39 1.32
C ASN A 42 -34.34 -22.75 2.46
N HIS A 43 -34.88 -21.73 3.13
CA HIS A 43 -34.18 -20.96 4.16
C HIS A 43 -32.76 -20.55 3.73
N PHE A 44 -32.59 -20.28 2.42
CA PHE A 44 -31.28 -19.95 1.89
C PHE A 44 -30.84 -18.57 2.38
N LYS A 45 -29.70 -18.53 3.02
CA LYS A 45 -29.02 -17.26 3.38
C LYS A 45 -27.82 -17.09 2.47
N LEU A 46 -27.74 -15.92 1.83
CA LEU A 46 -26.55 -15.57 1.06
C LEU A 46 -25.34 -15.63 1.99
N ASN A 47 -24.34 -16.41 1.61
CA ASN A 47 -23.09 -16.40 2.35
C ASN A 47 -22.34 -15.11 2.02
N ASN A 48 -22.64 -14.05 2.79
CA ASN A 48 -22.00 -12.76 2.64
C ASN A 48 -20.50 -12.84 2.89
N ASN A 49 -20.02 -13.84 3.65
CA ASN A 49 -18.59 -14.04 3.85
C ASN A 49 -17.84 -14.35 2.54
N ALA A 50 -18.43 -15.14 1.64
CA ALA A 50 -17.82 -15.40 0.32
C ALA A 50 -17.81 -14.15 -0.58
N LYS A 51 -18.83 -13.28 -0.44
CA LYS A 51 -18.88 -11.99 -1.14
C LYS A 51 -17.91 -10.98 -0.51
N HIS A 52 -17.85 -10.93 0.80
CA HIS A 52 -16.90 -10.09 1.55
C HIS A 52 -15.44 -10.53 1.33
N LEU A 53 -15.16 -11.85 1.29
CA LEU A 53 -13.84 -12.36 0.91
C LEU A 53 -13.43 -11.92 -0.49
N LYS A 54 -14.36 -11.96 -1.46
CA LYS A 54 -14.08 -11.53 -2.84
C LYS A 54 -14.00 -10.00 -2.99
N GLN A 55 -14.75 -9.24 -2.21
CA GLN A 55 -14.67 -7.77 -2.16
C GLN A 55 -13.48 -7.29 -1.31
N GLN A 56 -13.15 -7.96 -0.21
CA GLN A 56 -11.98 -7.62 0.61
C GLN A 56 -10.66 -7.90 -0.10
N SER A 57 -10.59 -8.90 -0.99
CA SER A 57 -9.38 -9.15 -1.80
C SER A 57 -9.07 -8.03 -2.81
N ASN A 58 -10.07 -7.23 -3.23
CA ASN A 58 -9.90 -6.19 -4.25
C ASN A 58 -10.04 -4.76 -3.72
N SER A 59 -10.15 -4.54 -2.41
CA SER A 59 -10.29 -3.19 -1.82
C SER A 59 -9.21 -2.88 -0.78
N GLY A 60 -8.18 -3.70 -0.67
CA GLY A 60 -7.09 -3.52 0.28
C GLY A 60 -5.96 -2.66 -0.31
N ILE A 61 -5.43 -1.76 0.50
CA ILE A 61 -4.16 -1.08 0.26
C ILE A 61 -3.16 -1.66 1.24
N ALA A 62 -2.07 -2.25 0.74
CA ALA A 62 -1.01 -2.78 1.59
C ALA A 62 -0.03 -1.66 1.98
N VAL A 63 0.45 -1.71 3.22
CA VAL A 63 1.49 -0.82 3.73
C VAL A 63 2.59 -1.71 4.29
N ILE A 64 3.75 -1.70 3.65
CA ILE A 64 4.94 -2.40 4.11
C ILE A 64 5.82 -1.41 4.85
N VAL A 65 6.15 -1.73 6.10
CA VAL A 65 6.95 -0.89 6.98
C VAL A 65 8.24 -1.64 7.32
N LYS A 66 9.36 -1.11 6.87
CA LYS A 66 10.69 -1.70 7.09
C LYS A 66 11.34 -1.10 8.33
N GLY A 67 11.61 -1.95 9.32
CA GLY A 67 12.14 -1.55 10.63
C GLY A 67 11.05 -1.22 11.65
N ASN A 68 11.20 -1.78 12.85
CA ASN A 68 10.15 -1.76 13.89
C ASN A 68 10.22 -0.56 14.84
N ASN A 69 11.33 0.20 14.86
CA ASN A 69 11.60 1.22 15.88
C ASN A 69 11.62 2.66 15.36
N ASN A 70 11.01 2.94 14.21
CA ASN A 70 10.99 4.28 13.64
C ASN A 70 9.71 5.04 14.01
N MET A 71 9.82 5.99 14.94
CA MET A 71 8.69 6.83 15.40
C MET A 71 8.04 7.64 14.27
N LEU A 72 8.83 8.07 13.27
CA LEU A 72 8.28 8.75 12.10
C LEU A 72 7.36 7.82 11.32
N PHE A 73 7.78 6.57 11.10
CA PHE A 73 6.98 5.59 10.39
C PHE A 73 5.70 5.25 11.15
N ALA A 74 5.76 5.11 12.48
CA ALA A 74 4.58 4.89 13.30
C ALA A 74 3.55 6.01 13.13
N THR A 75 3.98 7.27 13.14
CA THR A 75 3.12 8.44 12.94
C THR A 75 2.52 8.48 11.52
N ILE A 76 3.31 8.13 10.50
CA ILE A 76 2.83 8.07 9.12
C ILE A 76 1.80 6.95 8.96
N VAL A 77 2.05 5.76 9.52
CA VAL A 77 1.13 4.61 9.47
C VAL A 77 -0.21 4.96 10.10
N GLU A 78 -0.22 5.61 11.28
CA GLU A 78 -1.45 6.03 11.94
C GLU A 78 -2.29 6.95 11.04
N LYS A 79 -1.66 7.95 10.42
CA LYS A 79 -2.33 8.85 9.48
C LYS A 79 -2.84 8.13 8.24
N LEU A 80 -2.03 7.25 7.65
CA LEU A 80 -2.41 6.47 6.47
C LEU A 80 -3.61 5.56 6.75
N GLN A 81 -3.63 4.89 7.91
CA GLN A 81 -4.77 4.06 8.32
C GLN A 81 -6.07 4.87 8.36
N GLY A 82 -6.05 6.06 8.98
CA GLY A 82 -7.19 6.96 9.02
C GLY A 82 -7.69 7.32 7.62
N LEU A 83 -6.79 7.82 6.77
CA LEU A 83 -7.11 8.27 5.42
C LEU A 83 -7.61 7.14 4.50
N ILE A 84 -7.01 5.95 4.59
CA ILE A 84 -7.40 4.77 3.81
C ILE A 84 -8.81 4.34 4.23
N LYS A 85 -9.07 4.27 5.54
CA LYS A 85 -10.38 3.90 6.10
C LYS A 85 -11.48 4.90 5.75
N GLU A 86 -11.21 6.20 5.83
CA GLU A 86 -12.15 7.26 5.46
C GLU A 86 -12.59 7.18 4.00
N ARG A 87 -11.72 6.68 3.12
CA ARG A 87 -12.03 6.43 1.72
C ARG A 87 -12.71 5.08 1.45
N GLY A 88 -13.03 4.32 2.48
CA GLY A 88 -13.72 3.03 2.38
C GLY A 88 -12.83 1.86 1.98
N TYR A 89 -11.52 2.01 2.03
CA TYR A 89 -10.56 0.94 1.76
C TYR A 89 -10.11 0.22 3.03
N VAL A 90 -9.60 -1.00 2.87
CA VAL A 90 -8.98 -1.78 3.95
C VAL A 90 -7.48 -1.50 3.96
N CYS A 91 -6.93 -1.10 5.10
CA CYS A 91 -5.49 -0.94 5.29
C CYS A 91 -4.89 -2.25 5.80
N LEU A 92 -3.96 -2.83 5.04
CA LEU A 92 -3.24 -4.06 5.37
C LEU A 92 -1.80 -3.69 5.71
N ILE A 93 -1.42 -3.78 6.98
CA ILE A 93 -0.08 -3.39 7.42
C ILE A 93 0.78 -4.64 7.62
N TYR A 94 2.00 -4.58 7.09
CA TYR A 94 3.03 -5.60 7.21
C TYR A 94 4.32 -4.94 7.72
N TYR A 95 4.81 -5.41 8.86
CA TYR A 95 6.11 -5.04 9.38
C TYR A 95 7.12 -6.08 8.97
N ILE A 96 8.26 -5.63 8.47
CA ILE A 96 9.40 -6.45 8.09
C ILE A 96 10.66 -5.94 8.78
N ASP A 97 11.64 -6.80 8.95
CA ASP A 97 12.92 -6.42 9.54
C ASP A 97 13.78 -5.57 8.56
N GLU A 98 14.78 -4.86 9.08
CA GLU A 98 15.58 -3.91 8.30
C GLU A 98 16.40 -4.56 7.18
N ASP A 99 16.70 -5.85 7.30
CA ASP A 99 17.47 -6.67 6.35
C ASP A 99 16.59 -7.47 5.37
N GLU A 100 15.26 -7.50 5.57
CA GLU A 100 14.34 -8.18 4.69
C GLU A 100 14.11 -7.40 3.38
N ASN A 101 13.78 -8.15 2.31
CA ASN A 101 13.49 -7.60 1.00
C ASN A 101 11.99 -7.24 0.87
N GLU A 102 11.69 -5.96 0.91
CA GLU A 102 10.32 -5.45 0.83
C GLU A 102 9.65 -5.72 -0.52
N VAL A 103 10.41 -5.88 -1.62
CA VAL A 103 9.85 -6.20 -2.94
C VAL A 103 9.42 -7.67 -3.00
N GLU A 104 10.19 -8.58 -2.44
CA GLU A 104 9.78 -9.99 -2.33
C GLU A 104 8.53 -10.15 -1.47
N GLN A 105 8.47 -9.43 -0.35
CA GLN A 105 7.28 -9.37 0.50
C GLN A 105 6.08 -8.81 -0.27
N ALA A 106 6.27 -7.74 -1.04
CA ALA A 106 5.23 -7.15 -1.88
C ALA A 106 4.67 -8.16 -2.90
N LEU A 107 5.55 -8.86 -3.61
CA LEU A 107 5.15 -9.88 -4.59
C LEU A 107 4.39 -11.05 -3.93
N GLN A 108 4.77 -11.43 -2.71
CA GLN A 108 4.02 -12.42 -1.94
C GLN A 108 2.62 -11.92 -1.58
N ILE A 109 2.51 -10.69 -1.05
CA ILE A 109 1.23 -10.05 -0.73
C ILE A 109 0.34 -9.95 -1.97
N CYS A 110 0.90 -9.60 -3.14
CA CYS A 110 0.17 -9.56 -4.40
C CYS A 110 -0.45 -10.91 -4.76
N ARG A 111 0.30 -12.00 -4.60
CA ARG A 111 -0.20 -13.36 -4.86
C ARG A 111 -1.28 -13.81 -3.90
N GLU A 112 -1.14 -13.48 -2.61
CA GLU A 112 -2.04 -13.96 -1.56
C GLU A 112 -3.28 -13.09 -1.36
N ARG A 113 -3.15 -11.76 -1.47
CA ARG A 113 -4.16 -10.79 -1.07
C ARG A 113 -4.70 -9.93 -2.20
N GLN A 114 -3.97 -9.83 -3.32
CA GLN A 114 -4.35 -9.01 -4.47
C GLN A 114 -4.76 -7.57 -4.09
N PRO A 115 -3.91 -6.81 -3.41
CA PRO A 115 -4.23 -5.43 -3.02
C PRO A 115 -4.37 -4.54 -4.26
N MET A 116 -5.02 -3.39 -4.11
CA MET A 116 -5.15 -2.38 -5.16
C MET A 116 -3.83 -1.62 -5.41
N GLY A 117 -2.98 -1.55 -4.41
CA GLY A 117 -1.67 -0.89 -4.46
C GLY A 117 -0.91 -1.12 -3.18
N ILE A 118 0.37 -0.78 -3.19
CA ILE A 118 1.27 -0.95 -2.05
C ILE A 118 1.98 0.37 -1.74
N LEU A 119 2.03 0.71 -0.45
CA LEU A 119 2.81 1.81 0.11
C LEU A 119 4.02 1.21 0.83
N PHE A 120 5.20 1.76 0.60
CA PHE A 120 6.45 1.32 1.20
C PHE A 120 7.02 2.43 2.10
N LEU A 121 7.24 2.13 3.36
CA LEU A 121 7.90 2.99 4.33
C LEU A 121 9.26 2.39 4.69
N GLY A 122 10.33 3.10 4.34
CA GLY A 122 11.69 2.61 4.48
C GLY A 122 12.02 1.55 3.41
N SER A 123 12.74 1.95 2.37
CA SER A 123 13.00 1.10 1.23
C SER A 123 14.49 1.08 0.89
N ASP A 124 14.97 -0.08 0.46
CA ASP A 124 16.23 -0.20 -0.24
C ASP A 124 15.98 -0.24 -1.74
N LEU A 125 16.37 0.83 -2.43
CA LEU A 125 16.04 1.03 -3.85
C LEU A 125 16.67 -0.04 -4.77
N GLU A 126 17.71 -0.72 -4.33
CA GLU A 126 18.34 -1.79 -5.11
C GLU A 126 17.41 -2.99 -5.32
N TYR A 127 16.50 -3.25 -4.38
CA TYR A 127 15.54 -4.36 -4.51
C TYR A 127 14.48 -4.13 -5.58
N TYR A 128 14.21 -2.87 -5.96
CA TYR A 128 13.17 -2.54 -6.94
C TYR A 128 13.62 -2.76 -8.38
N ARG A 129 14.91 -2.67 -8.66
CA ARG A 129 15.47 -2.77 -9.99
C ARG A 129 15.17 -4.15 -10.62
N GLY A 130 14.39 -4.15 -11.69
CA GLY A 130 14.07 -5.33 -12.48
C GLY A 130 13.06 -6.31 -11.89
N ARG A 131 12.44 -6.01 -10.72
CA ARG A 131 11.50 -6.94 -10.06
C ARG A 131 10.14 -6.35 -9.74
N PHE A 132 10.06 -5.09 -9.29
CA PHE A 132 8.77 -4.53 -8.86
C PHE A 132 7.80 -4.33 -10.04
N GLY A 133 8.28 -4.16 -11.27
CA GLY A 133 7.44 -4.11 -12.47
C GLY A 133 6.51 -5.32 -12.60
N ASP A 134 6.95 -6.50 -12.15
CA ASP A 134 6.18 -7.74 -12.20
C ASP A 134 5.00 -7.78 -11.20
N ALA A 135 4.93 -6.86 -10.26
CA ALA A 135 3.84 -6.79 -9.29
C ALA A 135 2.48 -6.51 -9.96
N GLY A 136 2.48 -5.85 -11.12
CA GLY A 136 1.27 -5.55 -11.90
C GLY A 136 0.28 -4.61 -11.21
N ILE A 137 0.67 -3.99 -10.10
CA ILE A 137 -0.13 -3.03 -9.32
C ILE A 137 0.70 -1.78 -9.01
N PRO A 138 0.07 -0.62 -8.76
CA PRO A 138 0.78 0.58 -8.40
C PRO A 138 1.47 0.46 -7.03
N GLY A 139 2.70 0.97 -6.95
CA GLY A 139 3.49 1.15 -5.74
C GLY A 139 3.79 2.61 -5.45
N LEU A 140 3.92 2.96 -4.20
CA LEU A 140 4.33 4.28 -3.74
C LEU A 140 5.41 4.17 -2.68
N LEU A 141 6.60 4.69 -2.96
CA LEU A 141 7.63 4.90 -1.95
C LEU A 141 7.23 6.12 -1.10
N VAL A 142 7.21 5.93 0.21
CA VAL A 142 6.99 7.00 1.18
C VAL A 142 8.30 7.22 1.93
N THR A 143 8.82 8.45 1.88
CA THR A 143 10.12 8.87 2.43
C THR A 143 11.36 8.62 1.57
N ASN A 144 11.26 7.82 0.51
CA ASN A 144 12.35 7.62 -0.44
C ASN A 144 11.95 8.15 -1.83
N SER A 145 12.90 8.65 -2.61
CA SER A 145 12.65 9.06 -3.99
C SER A 145 12.77 7.89 -4.95
N ALA A 146 11.86 7.81 -5.92
CA ALA A 146 11.94 6.88 -7.05
C ALA A 146 12.62 7.54 -8.28
N GLU A 147 13.21 8.69 -8.12
CA GLU A 147 13.90 9.39 -9.21
C GLU A 147 15.03 8.54 -9.80
N GLY A 148 15.07 8.46 -11.13
CA GLY A 148 16.02 7.60 -11.84
C GLY A 148 15.67 6.11 -11.86
N MET A 149 14.50 5.71 -11.34
CA MET A 149 13.95 4.36 -11.47
C MET A 149 12.98 4.32 -12.65
N GLU A 150 13.33 3.59 -13.70
CA GLU A 150 12.47 3.41 -14.88
C GLU A 150 11.39 2.35 -14.62
N LEU A 151 10.48 2.64 -13.67
CA LEU A 151 9.37 1.76 -13.29
C LEU A 151 8.03 2.52 -13.40
N GLU A 152 7.24 2.20 -14.42
CA GLU A 152 5.97 2.88 -14.72
C GLU A 152 4.93 2.75 -13.59
N ASN A 153 5.00 1.67 -12.82
CA ASN A 153 4.06 1.40 -11.72
C ASN A 153 4.57 1.84 -10.35
N LEU A 154 5.67 2.60 -10.27
CA LEU A 154 6.25 3.08 -9.02
C LEU A 154 6.29 4.60 -8.97
N SER A 155 5.66 5.19 -7.98
CA SER A 155 5.72 6.62 -7.66
C SER A 155 6.42 6.84 -6.34
N SER A 156 6.76 8.09 -6.00
CA SER A 156 7.36 8.42 -4.71
C SER A 156 6.89 9.75 -4.15
N VAL A 157 6.91 9.84 -2.82
CA VAL A 157 6.77 11.07 -2.03
C VAL A 157 7.89 11.09 -1.01
N SER A 158 8.78 12.07 -1.12
CA SER A 158 9.93 12.23 -0.23
C SER A 158 10.18 13.69 0.10
N THR A 159 10.97 13.91 1.14
CA THR A 159 11.59 15.21 1.40
C THR A 159 12.90 15.31 0.61
N ASP A 160 13.31 16.52 0.27
CA ASP A 160 14.66 16.78 -0.21
C ASP A 160 15.64 16.74 0.98
N ASP A 161 16.03 15.52 1.34
CA ASP A 161 16.91 15.26 2.49
C ASP A 161 18.32 15.85 2.28
N GLU A 162 18.82 15.90 1.03
CA GLU A 162 20.12 16.48 0.70
C GLU A 162 20.08 18.00 0.89
N GLY A 163 19.12 18.69 0.24
CA GLY A 163 18.98 20.13 0.36
C GLY A 163 18.68 20.60 1.77
N ALA A 164 17.84 19.84 2.51
CA ALA A 164 17.52 20.15 3.90
C ALA A 164 18.78 20.05 4.80
N ALA A 165 19.58 19.01 4.65
CA ALA A 165 20.82 18.84 5.41
C ALA A 165 21.86 19.92 5.06
N GLN A 166 22.01 20.24 3.77
CA GLN A 166 22.86 21.34 3.33
C GLN A 166 22.45 22.66 3.98
N THR A 167 21.16 22.99 3.91
CA THR A 167 20.60 24.21 4.52
C THR A 167 20.87 24.28 6.03
N ALA A 168 20.74 23.16 6.73
CA ALA A 168 20.99 23.10 8.17
C ALA A 168 22.47 23.41 8.51
N ILE A 169 23.41 22.85 7.78
CA ILE A 169 24.85 23.13 7.98
C ILE A 169 25.17 24.58 7.60
N GLU A 170 24.65 25.07 6.47
CA GLU A 170 24.84 26.47 6.06
C GLU A 170 24.31 27.44 7.12
N TYR A 171 23.17 27.12 7.73
CA TYR A 171 22.64 27.93 8.83
C TYR A 171 23.60 27.98 10.03
N LEU A 172 24.18 26.86 10.42
CA LEU A 172 25.17 26.81 11.49
C LEU A 172 26.40 27.69 11.15
N PHE A 173 26.85 27.71 9.91
CA PHE A 173 27.90 28.60 9.46
C PHE A 173 27.52 30.08 9.59
N THR A 174 26.27 30.45 9.31
CA THR A 174 25.81 31.86 9.50
C THR A 174 25.83 32.28 10.95
N LEU A 175 25.63 31.34 11.89
CA LEU A 175 25.73 31.57 13.32
C LEU A 175 27.18 31.62 13.85
N GLY A 176 28.18 31.44 12.98
CA GLY A 176 29.58 31.52 13.30
C GLY A 176 30.23 30.21 13.71
N HIS A 177 29.50 29.10 13.72
CA HIS A 177 30.11 27.78 14.01
C HIS A 177 31.11 27.39 12.92
N ARG A 178 32.23 26.77 13.31
CA ARG A 178 33.29 26.33 12.39
C ARG A 178 33.66 24.85 12.62
N GLU A 179 33.45 24.35 13.81
CA GLU A 179 33.65 22.95 14.17
C GLU A 179 32.28 22.31 14.34
N ILE A 180 31.84 21.51 13.35
CA ILE A 180 30.53 20.91 13.29
C ILE A 180 30.69 19.40 13.13
N GLY A 181 30.18 18.66 14.08
CA GLY A 181 30.11 17.19 14.00
C GLY A 181 28.76 16.74 13.44
N VAL A 182 28.77 15.74 12.57
CA VAL A 182 27.57 15.11 12.03
C VAL A 182 27.43 13.71 12.60
N LEU A 183 26.35 13.46 13.32
CA LEU A 183 25.98 12.13 13.81
C LEU A 183 24.83 11.59 12.96
N GLY A 184 25.01 10.46 12.31
CA GLY A 184 24.04 9.84 11.42
C GLY A 184 23.89 8.34 11.59
N GLY A 185 22.94 7.75 10.87
CA GLY A 185 22.77 6.31 10.78
C GLY A 185 23.77 5.63 9.84
N LYS A 186 23.61 4.32 9.64
CA LYS A 186 24.40 3.55 8.67
C LYS A 186 24.08 4.00 7.26
N LEU A 187 25.14 4.40 6.51
CA LEU A 187 24.96 4.93 5.14
C LEU A 187 24.64 3.83 4.13
N GLU A 188 25.04 2.60 4.41
CA GLU A 188 24.87 1.46 3.50
C GLU A 188 23.39 1.09 3.33
N ASN A 189 22.60 1.19 4.40
CA ASN A 189 21.24 0.63 4.46
C ASN A 189 20.13 1.67 4.46
N SER A 190 20.49 2.98 4.39
CA SER A 190 19.50 4.06 4.45
C SER A 190 19.75 5.11 3.38
N TYR A 191 18.83 5.17 2.42
CA TYR A 191 18.83 6.23 1.40
C TYR A 191 18.79 7.63 2.04
N ALA A 192 17.88 7.87 2.98
CA ALA A 192 17.76 9.17 3.64
C ALA A 192 19.01 9.56 4.44
N ALA A 193 19.66 8.61 5.13
CA ALA A 193 20.92 8.88 5.84
C ALA A 193 22.05 9.25 4.85
N ARG A 194 22.13 8.56 3.72
CA ARG A 194 23.09 8.85 2.66
C ARG A 194 22.86 10.24 2.06
N SER A 195 21.61 10.57 1.71
CA SER A 195 21.25 11.89 1.14
C SER A 195 21.59 13.03 2.10
N ARG A 196 21.24 12.90 3.39
CA ARG A 196 21.59 13.89 4.41
C ARG A 196 23.09 14.06 4.57
N TYR A 197 23.83 12.95 4.57
CA TYR A 197 25.30 13.00 4.61
C TYR A 197 25.89 13.74 3.40
N MET A 198 25.38 13.48 2.21
CA MET A 198 25.83 14.18 1.00
C MET A 198 25.53 15.69 1.08
N GLY A 199 24.35 16.08 1.58
CA GLY A 199 24.01 17.48 1.81
C GLY A 199 24.96 18.17 2.80
N CYS A 200 25.28 17.50 3.91
CA CYS A 200 26.27 18.02 4.86
C CYS A 200 27.66 18.19 4.22
N ARG A 201 28.13 17.17 3.50
CA ARG A 201 29.41 17.24 2.78
C ARG A 201 29.46 18.42 1.82
N ARG A 202 28.41 18.59 1.00
CA ARG A 202 28.32 19.66 0.04
C ARG A 202 28.42 21.04 0.69
N ALA A 203 27.75 21.22 1.86
CA ALA A 203 27.87 22.48 2.60
C ALA A 203 29.29 22.73 3.11
N PHE A 204 29.98 21.69 3.58
CA PHE A 204 31.40 21.81 4.00
C PHE A 204 32.33 22.14 2.83
N GLU A 205 32.18 21.47 1.68
CA GLU A 205 33.01 21.69 0.49
C GLU A 205 32.84 23.11 -0.07
N LEU A 206 31.67 23.71 0.02
CA LEU A 206 31.39 25.09 -0.42
C LEU A 206 32.02 26.16 0.47
N ARG A 207 32.38 25.83 1.69
CA ARG A 207 32.89 26.78 2.69
C ARG A 207 34.39 26.59 3.00
N GLY A 208 35.03 25.55 2.43
CA GLY A 208 36.49 25.29 2.52
C GLY A 208 36.88 24.65 3.79
#